data_200b83102b265db4366486aeaf77a82b
#
_entry.id   200b83102b265db4366486aeaf77a82b
#
_cell.length_a   1.000
_cell.length_b   1.000
_cell.length_c   1.000
_cell.angle_alpha   90.00
_cell.angle_beta   90.00
_cell.angle_gamma   90.00
#
_symmetry.space_group_name_H-M   'P 1'
#
loop_
_entity.id
_entity.type
_entity.pdbx_description
1 polymer ?
#
loop_
_entity_poly.entity_id
_entity_poly.type
_entity_poly.pdbx_seq_one_letter_code
_entity_poly.pdbx_strand_id
1 'polypeptide(L)'
;DLDGEEVLEQLEDDVQGIIFLCIFPIRFVKGIARAGLPMTFFNTPVDAQEYIALGDVYNLEGFYSMNRLTGYCIDVKKCTSFAFIGFAEGSRVVQARLLGFMSACRKRGIEPDQKMLFTHPSNDVYYGYSMVEEAIDQMPYMPDAIICENDDIAKYTATVLLRKNPALAERTIITGFDHTIEEDFFKKDILTVDVRIEALGRRLVKSVVDRIKNPDLDNTFVTLATYPLLA
;
A
#
# COMPACT_ATOMS: atom_id res chain seq x y z
N ASP A 1 -5.94 -11.94 -19.42
CA ASP A 1 -4.50 -11.77 -19.12
C ASP A 1 -3.97 -10.56 -19.89
N LEU A 2 -3.33 -9.59 -19.22
CA LEU A 2 -2.67 -8.47 -19.88
C LEU A 2 -1.46 -8.97 -20.66
N ASP A 3 -1.40 -8.67 -21.97
CA ASP A 3 -0.25 -8.96 -22.81
C ASP A 3 0.53 -7.67 -23.10
N GLY A 4 1.81 -7.64 -22.70
CA GLY A 4 2.66 -6.47 -22.89
C GLY A 4 3.02 -6.22 -24.36
N GLU A 5 3.02 -7.25 -25.21
CA GLU A 5 3.26 -7.13 -26.64
C GLU A 5 2.06 -6.48 -27.35
N GLU A 6 0.83 -6.85 -26.98
CA GLU A 6 -0.38 -6.20 -27.51
C GLU A 6 -0.46 -4.72 -27.15
N VAL A 7 -0.05 -4.36 -25.92
CA VAL A 7 0.02 -2.95 -25.51
C VAL A 7 1.13 -2.22 -26.24
N LEU A 8 2.28 -2.86 -26.47
CA LEU A 8 3.38 -2.30 -27.25
C LEU A 8 2.97 -1.91 -28.67
N GLU A 9 2.16 -2.76 -29.34
CA GLU A 9 1.63 -2.47 -30.68
C GLU A 9 0.68 -1.26 -30.72
N GLN A 10 0.15 -0.84 -29.57
CA GLN A 10 -0.77 0.29 -29.44
C GLN A 10 -0.06 1.57 -28.95
N LEU A 11 1.25 1.52 -28.64
CA LEU A 11 1.99 2.71 -28.25
C LEU A 11 2.12 3.67 -29.44
N GLU A 12 1.84 4.93 -29.19
CA GLU A 12 2.04 5.98 -30.20
C GLU A 12 3.54 6.26 -30.42
N ASP A 13 3.91 6.67 -31.62
CA ASP A 13 5.30 6.88 -32.03
C ASP A 13 6.03 7.99 -31.24
N ASP A 14 5.30 8.88 -30.56
CA ASP A 14 5.85 9.99 -29.79
C ASP A 14 6.07 9.66 -28.30
N VAL A 15 5.74 8.44 -27.85
CA VAL A 15 6.03 7.98 -26.48
C VAL A 15 7.53 7.87 -26.26
N GLN A 16 8.06 8.58 -25.27
CA GLN A 16 9.48 8.65 -24.97
C GLN A 16 9.91 7.91 -23.68
N GLY A 17 8.95 7.49 -22.84
CA GLY A 17 9.22 6.78 -21.61
C GLY A 17 7.94 6.32 -20.94
N ILE A 18 8.05 5.39 -20.00
CA ILE A 18 6.90 4.70 -19.40
C ILE A 18 7.00 4.75 -17.88
N ILE A 19 5.88 5.06 -17.22
CA ILE A 19 5.75 5.00 -15.76
C ILE A 19 4.70 3.95 -15.40
N PHE A 20 5.12 2.93 -14.66
CA PHE A 20 4.21 1.92 -14.10
C PHE A 20 3.78 2.37 -12.70
N LEU A 21 2.49 2.62 -12.49
CA LEU A 21 1.94 3.15 -11.23
C LEU A 21 1.44 2.06 -10.26
N CYS A 22 1.47 0.81 -10.68
CA CYS A 22 1.08 -0.36 -9.88
C CYS A 22 2.03 -1.51 -10.14
N ILE A 23 1.84 -2.62 -9.40
CA ILE A 23 2.56 -3.86 -9.64
C ILE A 23 1.94 -4.57 -10.83
N PHE A 24 2.71 -4.72 -11.89
CA PHE A 24 2.36 -5.50 -13.08
C PHE A 24 3.15 -6.81 -13.10
N PRO A 25 2.60 -7.90 -13.64
CA PRO A 25 3.35 -9.14 -13.82
C PRO A 25 4.62 -8.91 -14.64
N ILE A 26 5.74 -9.49 -14.23
CA ILE A 26 7.03 -9.27 -14.90
C ILE A 26 7.02 -9.66 -16.38
N ARG A 27 6.23 -10.68 -16.77
CA ARG A 27 6.05 -11.07 -18.17
C ARG A 27 5.47 -9.93 -19.00
N PHE A 28 4.47 -9.20 -18.46
CA PHE A 28 3.87 -8.03 -19.08
C PHE A 28 4.88 -6.90 -19.24
N VAL A 29 5.62 -6.58 -18.16
CA VAL A 29 6.66 -5.55 -18.18
C VAL A 29 7.75 -5.88 -19.19
N LYS A 30 8.20 -7.14 -19.30
CA LYS A 30 9.19 -7.58 -20.28
C LYS A 30 8.69 -7.47 -21.72
N GLY A 31 7.39 -7.69 -21.97
CA GLY A 31 6.78 -7.43 -23.27
C GLY A 31 6.94 -5.98 -23.67
N ILE A 32 6.55 -5.05 -22.80
CA ILE A 32 6.68 -3.61 -23.03
C ILE A 32 8.15 -3.14 -23.11
N ALA A 33 9.06 -3.76 -22.35
CA ALA A 33 10.48 -3.40 -22.36
C ALA A 33 11.16 -3.57 -23.73
N ARG A 34 10.56 -4.32 -24.65
CA ARG A 34 11.03 -4.47 -26.03
C ARG A 34 10.98 -3.16 -26.82
N ALA A 35 10.20 -2.17 -26.38
CA ALA A 35 10.22 -0.83 -26.94
C ALA A 35 11.56 -0.13 -26.78
N GLY A 36 12.43 -0.58 -25.85
CA GLY A 36 13.69 0.08 -25.53
C GLY A 36 13.53 1.46 -24.88
N LEU A 37 12.33 1.77 -24.38
CA LEU A 37 12.03 3.05 -23.76
C LEU A 37 12.45 3.07 -22.28
N PRO A 38 12.90 4.23 -21.74
CA PRO A 38 13.12 4.41 -20.31
C PRO A 38 11.88 4.07 -19.48
N MET A 39 12.06 3.31 -18.40
CA MET A 39 10.98 2.89 -17.51
C MET A 39 11.22 3.31 -16.07
N THR A 40 10.14 3.71 -15.40
CA THR A 40 10.11 3.99 -13.96
C THR A 40 8.96 3.22 -13.33
N PHE A 41 9.23 2.51 -12.25
CA PHE A 41 8.28 1.68 -11.53
C PHE A 41 7.94 2.30 -10.19
N PHE A 42 6.65 2.42 -9.91
CA PHE A 42 6.15 2.77 -8.58
C PHE A 42 5.48 1.56 -7.95
N ASN A 43 6.01 1.16 -6.80
CA ASN A 43 5.75 -0.09 -6.11
C ASN A 43 6.21 -1.34 -6.91
N THR A 44 6.70 -2.30 -6.19
CA THR A 44 7.18 -3.57 -6.76
C THR A 44 6.72 -4.74 -5.91
N PRO A 45 6.73 -5.96 -6.47
CA PRO A 45 6.63 -7.18 -5.69
C PRO A 45 7.74 -7.26 -4.64
N VAL A 46 7.64 -8.21 -3.73
CA VAL A 46 8.68 -8.49 -2.73
C VAL A 46 10.01 -8.76 -3.40
N ASP A 47 10.03 -9.58 -4.45
CA ASP A 47 11.20 -9.75 -5.32
C ASP A 47 11.17 -8.73 -6.47
N ALA A 48 12.01 -7.72 -6.36
CA ALA A 48 12.09 -6.62 -7.30
C ALA A 48 13.29 -6.70 -8.28
N GLN A 49 14.09 -7.77 -8.27
CA GLN A 49 15.36 -7.84 -9.02
C GLN A 49 15.16 -7.60 -10.52
N GLU A 50 14.16 -8.23 -11.12
CA GLU A 50 13.89 -8.07 -12.55
C GLU A 50 13.41 -6.67 -12.92
N TYR A 51 12.65 -6.01 -12.04
CA TYR A 51 12.20 -4.62 -12.25
C TYR A 51 13.37 -3.63 -12.16
N ILE A 52 14.26 -3.81 -11.17
CA ILE A 52 15.47 -2.99 -11.01
C ILE A 52 16.39 -3.12 -12.24
N ALA A 53 16.46 -4.29 -12.87
CA ALA A 53 17.21 -4.50 -14.09
C ALA A 53 16.64 -3.73 -15.31
N LEU A 54 15.34 -3.40 -15.28
CA LEU A 54 14.63 -2.77 -16.40
C LEU A 54 14.48 -1.25 -16.25
N GLY A 55 14.58 -0.68 -15.05
CA GLY A 55 14.41 0.76 -14.86
C GLY A 55 14.50 1.21 -13.40
N ASP A 56 14.20 2.48 -13.17
CA ASP A 56 14.18 3.06 -11.83
C ASP A 56 12.98 2.56 -11.01
N VAL A 57 13.23 2.23 -9.76
CA VAL A 57 12.21 1.74 -8.84
C VAL A 57 12.02 2.70 -7.68
N TYR A 58 10.80 3.11 -7.45
CA TYR A 58 10.37 3.92 -6.32
C TYR A 58 9.35 3.17 -5.48
N ASN A 59 9.65 2.99 -4.19
CA ASN A 59 8.72 2.42 -3.22
C ASN A 59 8.45 3.43 -2.09
N LEU A 60 7.31 3.30 -1.44
CA LEU A 60 7.01 4.05 -0.23
C LEU A 60 7.65 3.38 0.99
N GLU A 61 8.10 4.20 1.93
CA GLU A 61 8.42 3.74 3.27
C GLU A 61 7.12 3.31 3.96
N GLY A 62 7.05 2.08 4.43
CA GLY A 62 5.87 1.53 5.09
C GLY A 62 6.12 1.11 6.54
N PHE A 63 7.36 0.68 6.85
CA PHE A 63 7.69 0.10 8.14
C PHE A 63 7.66 1.12 9.29
N TYR A 64 8.41 2.22 9.17
CA TYR A 64 8.52 3.20 10.26
C TYR A 64 7.22 3.96 10.48
N SER A 65 6.54 4.31 9.40
CA SER A 65 5.26 5.04 9.51
C SER A 65 4.17 4.19 10.12
N MET A 66 4.04 2.92 9.71
CA MET A 66 3.08 2.01 10.34
C MET A 66 3.46 1.67 11.78
N ASN A 67 4.77 1.55 12.08
CA ASN A 67 5.23 1.37 13.46
C ASN A 67 4.86 2.56 14.37
N ARG A 68 5.01 3.78 13.87
CA ARG A 68 4.61 5.00 14.62
C ARG A 68 3.10 5.10 14.77
N LEU A 69 2.34 4.84 13.72
CA LEU A 69 0.87 4.89 13.74
C LEU A 69 0.30 3.87 14.73
N THR A 70 0.76 2.61 14.66
CA THR A 70 0.37 1.57 15.62
C THR A 70 0.82 1.92 17.04
N GLY A 71 2.03 2.43 17.19
CA GLY A 71 2.54 2.90 18.48
C GLY A 71 1.65 3.98 19.09
N TYR A 72 1.17 4.91 18.30
CA TYR A 72 0.21 5.93 18.75
C TYR A 72 -1.12 5.29 19.22
N CYS A 73 -1.64 4.30 18.51
CA CYS A 73 -2.84 3.56 18.96
C CYS A 73 -2.61 2.91 20.32
N ILE A 74 -1.44 2.33 20.58
CA ILE A 74 -1.12 1.69 21.88
C ILE A 74 -0.89 2.76 22.97
N ASP A 75 0.00 3.71 22.73
CA ASP A 75 0.52 4.60 23.77
C ASP A 75 -0.48 5.71 24.14
N VAL A 76 -1.20 6.24 23.14
CA VAL A 76 -2.13 7.37 23.29
C VAL A 76 -3.59 6.92 23.35
N LYS A 77 -4.04 6.12 22.39
CA LYS A 77 -5.41 5.65 22.33
C LYS A 77 -5.68 4.44 23.25
N LYS A 78 -4.63 3.88 23.89
CA LYS A 78 -4.71 2.78 24.87
C LYS A 78 -5.26 1.46 24.31
N CYS A 79 -5.11 1.22 23.00
CA CYS A 79 -5.48 -0.05 22.38
C CYS A 79 -4.60 -1.19 22.88
N THR A 80 -5.20 -2.33 23.16
CA THR A 80 -4.55 -3.55 23.65
C THR A 80 -4.75 -4.75 22.73
N SER A 81 -5.74 -4.67 21.84
CA SER A 81 -6.08 -5.72 20.88
C SER A 81 -6.15 -5.16 19.45
N PHE A 82 -5.62 -5.94 18.51
CA PHE A 82 -5.41 -5.48 17.13
C PHE A 82 -5.79 -6.54 16.11
N ALA A 83 -6.27 -6.08 14.94
CA ALA A 83 -6.29 -6.86 13.71
C ALA A 83 -5.49 -6.13 12.63
N PHE A 84 -5.01 -6.87 11.64
CA PHE A 84 -4.44 -6.34 10.41
C PHE A 84 -5.25 -6.85 9.21
N ILE A 85 -5.59 -5.96 8.28
CA ILE A 85 -6.24 -6.33 7.02
C ILE A 85 -5.43 -5.75 5.87
N GLY A 86 -4.92 -6.62 4.97
CA GLY A 86 -4.14 -6.18 3.82
C GLY A 86 -3.52 -7.30 3.00
N PHE A 87 -2.97 -6.95 1.81
CA PHE A 87 -2.43 -7.87 0.81
C PHE A 87 -0.91 -8.03 0.92
N ALA A 88 -0.41 -8.50 2.05
CA ALA A 88 1.01 -8.45 2.36
C ALA A 88 1.90 -9.39 1.51
N GLU A 89 1.36 -10.46 0.94
CA GLU A 89 2.17 -11.49 0.30
C GLU A 89 2.73 -11.09 -1.08
N GLY A 90 2.02 -10.25 -1.82
CA GLY A 90 2.42 -9.84 -3.17
C GLY A 90 3.14 -8.50 -3.27
N SER A 91 3.13 -7.69 -2.22
CA SER A 91 3.60 -6.30 -2.26
C SER A 91 4.67 -6.02 -1.21
N ARG A 92 5.83 -5.54 -1.66
CA ARG A 92 6.94 -5.13 -0.77
C ARG A 92 6.50 -4.05 0.23
N VAL A 93 5.75 -3.05 -0.22
CA VAL A 93 5.31 -1.94 0.65
C VAL A 93 4.29 -2.39 1.67
N VAL A 94 3.35 -3.26 1.30
CA VAL A 94 2.36 -3.80 2.24
C VAL A 94 3.01 -4.75 3.25
N GLN A 95 3.94 -5.58 2.81
CA GLN A 95 4.73 -6.41 3.72
C GLN A 95 5.49 -5.55 4.75
N ALA A 96 6.09 -4.42 4.32
CA ALA A 96 6.76 -3.50 5.22
C ALA A 96 5.77 -2.86 6.22
N ARG A 97 4.54 -2.53 5.80
CA ARG A 97 3.48 -2.03 6.69
C ARG A 97 3.10 -3.07 7.76
N LEU A 98 2.87 -4.33 7.36
CA LEU A 98 2.61 -5.43 8.29
C LEU A 98 3.74 -5.62 9.31
N LEU A 99 4.98 -5.64 8.84
CA LEU A 99 6.15 -5.77 9.73
C LEU A 99 6.28 -4.57 10.70
N GLY A 100 5.95 -3.36 10.24
CA GLY A 100 5.91 -2.15 11.07
C GLY A 100 4.89 -2.26 12.19
N PHE A 101 3.68 -2.71 11.87
CA PHE A 101 2.62 -3.00 12.83
C PHE A 101 3.07 -4.04 13.87
N MET A 102 3.53 -5.21 13.42
CA MET A 102 3.99 -6.28 14.32
C MET A 102 5.13 -5.82 15.23
N SER A 103 6.08 -5.06 14.69
CA SER A 103 7.20 -4.49 15.45
C SER A 103 6.72 -3.51 16.53
N ALA A 104 5.73 -2.68 16.25
CA ALA A 104 5.17 -1.73 17.22
C ALA A 104 4.52 -2.45 18.41
N CYS A 105 3.73 -3.49 18.13
CA CYS A 105 3.08 -4.33 19.14
C CYS A 105 4.12 -5.03 20.02
N ARG A 106 5.07 -5.75 19.42
CA ARG A 106 6.10 -6.51 20.15
C ARG A 106 6.98 -5.63 21.04
N LYS A 107 7.37 -4.45 20.57
CA LYS A 107 8.12 -3.46 21.38
C LYS A 107 7.40 -3.03 22.65
N ARG A 108 6.07 -3.22 22.71
CA ARG A 108 5.21 -2.85 23.84
C ARG A 108 4.64 -4.06 24.57
N GLY A 109 5.19 -5.25 24.32
CA GLY A 109 4.79 -6.50 24.99
C GLY A 109 3.45 -7.05 24.52
N ILE A 110 2.91 -6.58 23.37
CA ILE A 110 1.73 -7.11 22.75
C ILE A 110 2.14 -8.06 21.63
N GLU A 111 1.79 -9.36 21.76
CA GLU A 111 2.00 -10.31 20.65
C GLU A 111 0.74 -10.33 19.77
N PRO A 112 0.84 -9.96 18.50
CA PRO A 112 -0.32 -9.99 17.59
C PRO A 112 -0.86 -11.42 17.43
N ASP A 113 -2.17 -11.61 17.63
CA ASP A 113 -2.81 -12.89 17.39
C ASP A 113 -2.81 -13.22 15.90
N GLN A 114 -2.25 -14.37 15.52
CA GLN A 114 -2.18 -14.83 14.13
C GLN A 114 -3.57 -14.97 13.48
N LYS A 115 -4.61 -15.25 14.27
CA LYS A 115 -6.00 -15.32 13.82
C LYS A 115 -6.61 -13.95 13.49
N MET A 116 -5.91 -12.88 13.85
CA MET A 116 -6.30 -11.49 13.59
C MET A 116 -5.49 -10.86 12.45
N LEU A 117 -4.63 -11.64 11.76
CA LEU A 117 -3.85 -11.19 10.61
C LEU A 117 -4.49 -11.69 9.32
N PHE A 118 -5.27 -10.82 8.68
CA PHE A 118 -5.97 -11.12 7.42
C PHE A 118 -5.11 -10.60 6.26
N THR A 119 -4.21 -11.47 5.79
CA THR A 119 -3.35 -11.21 4.64
C THR A 119 -3.84 -12.03 3.46
N HIS A 120 -4.09 -11.38 2.33
CA HIS A 120 -4.57 -12.07 1.13
C HIS A 120 -3.52 -11.97 0.02
N PRO A 121 -3.25 -13.06 -0.74
CA PRO A 121 -2.21 -13.08 -1.76
C PRO A 121 -2.55 -12.27 -3.03
N SER A 122 -3.80 -11.87 -3.22
CA SER A 122 -4.28 -11.19 -4.43
C SER A 122 -4.42 -9.68 -4.23
N ASN A 123 -3.88 -8.91 -5.18
CA ASN A 123 -4.12 -7.47 -5.32
C ASN A 123 -5.36 -7.16 -6.17
N ASP A 124 -6.31 -8.08 -6.30
CA ASP A 124 -7.50 -7.85 -7.10
C ASP A 124 -8.43 -6.86 -6.41
N VAL A 125 -8.51 -5.66 -6.94
CA VAL A 125 -9.31 -4.54 -6.40
C VAL A 125 -10.81 -4.89 -6.33
N TYR A 126 -11.29 -5.78 -7.19
CA TYR A 126 -12.68 -6.21 -7.18
C TYR A 126 -13.05 -7.05 -5.96
N TYR A 127 -12.08 -7.71 -5.33
CA TYR A 127 -12.29 -8.49 -4.12
C TYR A 127 -12.11 -7.70 -2.81
N GLY A 128 -11.61 -6.47 -2.87
CA GLY A 128 -11.26 -5.68 -1.68
C GLY A 128 -12.40 -5.59 -0.64
N TYR A 129 -13.62 -5.24 -1.08
CA TYR A 129 -14.76 -5.10 -0.17
C TYR A 129 -15.22 -6.44 0.42
N SER A 130 -15.39 -7.48 -0.39
CA SER A 130 -15.83 -8.81 0.07
C SER A 130 -14.79 -9.47 0.97
N MET A 131 -13.51 -9.29 0.69
CA MET A 131 -12.42 -9.76 1.54
C MET A 131 -12.46 -9.09 2.94
N VAL A 132 -12.71 -7.78 3.00
CA VAL A 132 -12.85 -7.06 4.27
C VAL A 132 -14.07 -7.56 5.05
N GLU A 133 -15.19 -7.79 4.38
CA GLU A 133 -16.38 -8.33 5.01
C GLU A 133 -16.12 -9.73 5.58
N GLU A 134 -15.48 -10.61 4.81
CA GLU A 134 -15.10 -11.94 5.24
C GLU A 134 -14.10 -11.89 6.41
N ALA A 135 -13.09 -11.02 6.35
CA ALA A 135 -12.14 -10.83 7.44
C ALA A 135 -12.84 -10.42 8.74
N ILE A 136 -13.78 -9.48 8.68
CA ILE A 136 -14.56 -9.04 9.85
C ILE A 136 -15.44 -10.18 10.40
N ASP A 137 -16.03 -11.01 9.53
CA ASP A 137 -16.87 -12.14 9.95
C ASP A 137 -16.06 -13.27 10.58
N GLN A 138 -14.81 -13.44 10.17
CA GLN A 138 -13.90 -14.46 10.71
C GLN A 138 -13.20 -14.02 11.99
N MET A 139 -13.27 -12.73 12.39
CA MET A 139 -12.65 -12.27 13.64
C MET A 139 -13.27 -12.96 14.85
N PRO A 140 -12.48 -13.66 15.69
CA PRO A 140 -12.99 -14.33 16.90
C PRO A 140 -13.51 -13.32 17.93
N TYR A 141 -13.09 -12.07 17.86
CA TYR A 141 -13.56 -10.94 18.67
C TYR A 141 -13.29 -9.62 17.93
N MET A 142 -14.02 -8.57 18.27
CA MET A 142 -13.75 -7.24 17.72
C MET A 142 -12.60 -6.56 18.48
N PRO A 143 -11.49 -6.21 17.81
CA PRO A 143 -10.34 -5.58 18.44
C PRO A 143 -10.58 -4.10 18.77
N ASP A 144 -9.68 -3.51 19.57
CA ASP A 144 -9.70 -2.07 19.84
C ASP A 144 -9.30 -1.26 18.58
N ALA A 145 -8.41 -1.82 17.78
CA ALA A 145 -7.99 -1.17 16.51
C ALA A 145 -7.83 -2.19 15.37
N ILE A 146 -8.26 -1.77 14.17
CA ILE A 146 -8.02 -2.49 12.91
C ILE A 146 -7.02 -1.66 12.10
N ILE A 147 -5.86 -2.25 11.85
CA ILE A 147 -4.78 -1.68 11.06
C ILE A 147 -4.98 -2.12 9.61
N CYS A 148 -5.39 -1.19 8.76
CA CYS A 148 -5.59 -1.45 7.34
C CYS A 148 -4.34 -1.08 6.54
N GLU A 149 -4.05 -1.85 5.50
CA GLU A 149 -2.88 -1.60 4.66
C GLU A 149 -2.91 -0.23 3.98
N ASN A 150 -4.11 0.22 3.57
CA ASN A 150 -4.33 1.50 2.89
C ASN A 150 -5.71 2.09 3.25
N ASP A 151 -5.98 3.27 2.72
CA ASP A 151 -7.22 3.99 3.00
C ASP A 151 -8.45 3.37 2.33
N ASP A 152 -8.31 2.68 1.20
CA ASP A 152 -9.45 2.00 0.59
C ASP A 152 -9.92 0.81 1.44
N ILE A 153 -8.99 0.01 1.96
CA ILE A 153 -9.31 -1.04 2.92
C ILE A 153 -9.90 -0.45 4.22
N ALA A 154 -9.39 0.70 4.67
CA ALA A 154 -9.95 1.40 5.83
C ALA A 154 -11.39 1.87 5.58
N LYS A 155 -11.69 2.43 4.42
CA LYS A 155 -13.06 2.82 4.01
C LYS A 155 -14.01 1.62 3.97
N TYR A 156 -13.57 0.50 3.36
CA TYR A 156 -14.36 -0.74 3.34
C TYR A 156 -14.62 -1.26 4.75
N THR A 157 -13.58 -1.26 5.60
CA THR A 157 -13.68 -1.67 7.01
C THR A 157 -14.71 -0.82 7.78
N ALA A 158 -14.62 0.51 7.66
CA ALA A 158 -15.57 1.41 8.28
C ALA A 158 -17.01 1.17 7.77
N THR A 159 -17.18 1.01 6.47
CA THR A 159 -18.49 0.77 5.85
C THR A 159 -19.11 -0.54 6.31
N VAL A 160 -18.34 -1.63 6.34
CA VAL A 160 -18.80 -2.95 6.80
C VAL A 160 -19.18 -2.90 8.27
N LEU A 161 -18.34 -2.29 9.13
CA LEU A 161 -18.65 -2.15 10.55
C LEU A 161 -19.90 -1.31 10.80
N LEU A 162 -20.05 -0.18 10.13
CA LEU A 162 -21.26 0.67 10.24
C LEU A 162 -22.52 -0.08 9.84
N ARG A 163 -22.45 -0.89 8.77
CA ARG A 163 -23.59 -1.69 8.32
C ARG A 163 -23.94 -2.81 9.28
N LYS A 164 -22.94 -3.52 9.82
CA LYS A 164 -23.16 -4.68 10.69
C LYS A 164 -23.47 -4.29 12.13
N ASN A 165 -22.74 -3.34 12.69
CA ASN A 165 -22.90 -2.87 14.07
C ASN A 165 -22.35 -1.46 14.28
N PRO A 166 -23.18 -0.41 14.21
CA PRO A 166 -22.76 0.97 14.39
C PRO A 166 -22.02 1.24 15.71
N ALA A 167 -22.43 0.58 16.81
CA ALA A 167 -21.75 0.77 18.10
C ALA A 167 -20.31 0.21 18.10
N LEU A 168 -20.05 -0.88 17.38
CA LEU A 168 -18.70 -1.37 17.17
C LEU A 168 -17.90 -0.43 16.29
N ALA A 169 -18.53 0.09 15.23
CA ALA A 169 -17.89 1.07 14.36
C ALA A 169 -17.44 2.32 15.12
N GLU A 170 -18.24 2.81 16.08
CA GLU A 170 -17.87 3.97 16.89
C GLU A 170 -16.66 3.75 17.79
N ARG A 171 -16.55 2.59 18.42
CA ARG A 171 -15.49 2.31 19.41
C ARG A 171 -14.21 1.78 18.81
N THR A 172 -14.26 1.09 17.66
CA THR A 172 -13.07 0.48 17.04
C THR A 172 -12.27 1.52 16.28
N ILE A 173 -11.00 1.71 16.61
CA ILE A 173 -10.12 2.58 15.85
C ILE A 173 -9.80 1.91 14.50
N ILE A 174 -9.90 2.67 13.43
CA ILE A 174 -9.53 2.22 12.09
C ILE A 174 -8.36 3.07 11.62
N THR A 175 -7.34 2.43 11.07
CA THR A 175 -6.21 3.14 10.47
C THR A 175 -6.07 2.78 9.00
N GLY A 176 -5.56 3.71 8.21
CA GLY A 176 -5.27 3.54 6.80
C GLY A 176 -3.84 3.94 6.47
N PHE A 177 -3.61 4.17 5.20
CA PHE A 177 -2.35 4.64 4.62
C PHE A 177 -2.68 5.27 3.27
N ASP A 178 -1.95 6.28 2.82
CA ASP A 178 -1.99 7.03 1.57
C ASP A 178 -2.59 8.44 1.68
N HIS A 179 -3.40 8.73 2.70
CA HIS A 179 -4.09 10.02 2.92
C HIS A 179 -4.97 10.41 1.72
N THR A 180 -5.81 9.44 1.28
CA THR A 180 -6.77 9.62 0.19
C THR A 180 -8.23 9.74 0.65
N ILE A 181 -8.46 9.76 1.97
CA ILE A 181 -9.79 9.89 2.56
C ILE A 181 -10.16 11.37 2.62
N GLU A 182 -11.25 11.75 1.97
CA GLU A 182 -11.83 13.08 2.13
C GLU A 182 -12.44 13.20 3.53
N GLU A 183 -12.17 14.34 4.22
CA GLU A 183 -12.53 14.57 5.62
C GLU A 183 -14.02 14.36 5.91
N ASP A 184 -14.91 14.61 4.94
CA ASP A 184 -16.38 14.52 5.10
C ASP A 184 -16.97 13.13 4.81
N PHE A 185 -16.15 12.15 4.38
CA PHE A 185 -16.71 10.85 3.92
C PHE A 185 -17.23 9.99 5.06
N PHE A 186 -16.61 10.07 6.24
CA PHE A 186 -17.06 9.36 7.45
C PHE A 186 -17.17 10.34 8.62
N LYS A 187 -18.20 10.18 9.46
CA LYS A 187 -18.31 10.89 10.75
C LYS A 187 -17.21 10.50 11.75
N LYS A 188 -16.31 9.64 11.37
CA LYS A 188 -15.24 9.09 12.20
C LYS A 188 -13.89 9.36 11.57
N ASP A 189 -12.97 9.89 12.36
CA ASP A 189 -11.59 10.09 11.96
C ASP A 189 -10.89 8.74 11.73
N ILE A 190 -10.40 8.51 10.53
CA ILE A 190 -9.50 7.41 10.21
C ILE A 190 -8.08 7.94 10.32
N LEU A 191 -7.29 7.35 11.21
CA LEU A 191 -5.88 7.68 11.30
C LEU A 191 -5.15 7.16 10.06
N THR A 192 -4.38 7.99 9.40
CA THR A 192 -3.73 7.62 8.14
C THR A 192 -2.28 8.11 8.05
N VAL A 193 -1.61 7.75 6.97
CA VAL A 193 -0.23 8.15 6.67
C VAL A 193 -0.21 8.92 5.35
N ASP A 194 0.29 10.15 5.37
CA ASP A 194 0.45 10.97 4.17
C ASP A 194 1.66 10.51 3.34
N VAL A 195 1.43 10.17 2.10
CA VAL A 195 2.45 9.76 1.11
C VAL A 195 2.90 10.93 0.23
N ARG A 196 2.32 12.12 0.39
CA ARG A 196 2.59 13.31 -0.41
C ARG A 196 2.47 13.03 -1.91
N ILE A 197 1.30 12.56 -2.34
CA ILE A 197 1.03 12.03 -3.68
C ILE A 197 1.52 12.95 -4.81
N GLU A 198 1.37 14.27 -4.67
CA GLU A 198 1.85 15.21 -5.67
C GLU A 198 3.39 15.25 -5.78
N ALA A 199 4.09 15.19 -4.65
CA ALA A 199 5.55 15.16 -4.64
C ALA A 199 6.07 13.84 -5.21
N LEU A 200 5.38 12.72 -4.93
CA LEU A 200 5.62 11.42 -5.53
C LEU A 200 5.48 11.50 -7.06
N GLY A 201 4.35 11.99 -7.58
CA GLY A 201 4.12 12.12 -9.01
C GLY A 201 5.23 12.93 -9.71
N ARG A 202 5.62 14.08 -9.13
CA ARG A 202 6.73 14.89 -9.66
C ARG A 202 8.06 14.12 -9.68
N ARG A 203 8.33 13.27 -8.69
CA ARG A 203 9.56 12.45 -8.66
C ARG A 203 9.57 11.38 -9.74
N LEU A 204 8.45 10.68 -9.96
CA LEU A 204 8.34 9.64 -10.99
C LEU A 204 8.54 10.25 -12.39
N VAL A 205 7.86 11.37 -12.68
CA VAL A 205 8.04 12.09 -13.93
C VAL A 205 9.47 12.58 -14.10
N LYS A 206 10.07 13.15 -13.04
CA LYS A 206 11.46 13.60 -13.10
C LYS A 206 12.42 12.44 -13.39
N SER A 207 12.21 11.27 -12.78
CA SER A 207 13.03 10.08 -13.00
C SER A 207 13.02 9.67 -14.48
N VAL A 208 11.85 9.47 -15.07
CA VAL A 208 11.77 9.06 -16.48
C VAL A 208 12.34 10.12 -17.42
N VAL A 209 12.12 11.41 -17.15
CA VAL A 209 12.69 12.52 -17.95
C VAL A 209 14.21 12.58 -17.84
N ASP A 210 14.76 12.39 -16.64
CA ASP A 210 16.22 12.36 -16.44
C ASP A 210 16.86 11.18 -17.22
N ARG A 211 16.19 10.04 -17.29
CA ARG A 211 16.63 8.89 -18.08
C ARG A 211 16.56 9.12 -19.58
N ILE A 212 15.50 9.76 -20.07
CA ILE A 212 15.40 10.14 -21.49
C ILE A 212 16.60 10.99 -21.90
N LYS A 213 17.01 11.91 -21.02
CA LYS A 213 18.15 12.82 -21.27
C LYS A 213 19.52 12.18 -21.08
N ASN A 214 19.60 11.16 -20.22
CA ASN A 214 20.85 10.52 -19.81
C ASN A 214 20.68 8.99 -19.79
N PRO A 215 20.63 8.33 -20.95
CA PRO A 215 20.30 6.90 -21.04
C PRO A 215 21.35 5.98 -20.39
N ASP A 216 22.59 6.46 -20.20
CA ASP A 216 23.69 5.69 -19.62
C ASP A 216 23.71 5.68 -18.07
N LEU A 217 22.74 6.34 -17.41
CA LEU A 217 22.66 6.31 -15.95
C LEU A 217 22.29 4.92 -15.43
N ASP A 218 22.94 4.52 -14.33
CA ASP A 218 22.56 3.31 -13.60
C ASP A 218 21.12 3.38 -13.09
N ASN A 219 20.42 2.23 -13.02
CA ASN A 219 19.09 2.15 -12.45
C ASN A 219 19.13 2.41 -10.94
N THR A 220 18.13 3.10 -10.42
CA THR A 220 18.04 3.47 -9.02
C THR A 220 16.92 2.70 -8.31
N PHE A 221 17.14 2.38 -7.03
CA PHE A 221 16.12 1.85 -6.14
C PHE A 221 15.95 2.83 -4.97
N VAL A 222 14.78 3.48 -4.91
CA VAL A 222 14.52 4.57 -3.97
C VAL A 222 13.35 4.22 -3.05
N THR A 223 13.53 4.44 -1.75
CA THR A 223 12.43 4.41 -0.78
C THR A 223 12.10 5.84 -0.36
N LEU A 224 10.87 6.25 -0.58
CA LEU A 224 10.36 7.58 -0.27
C LEU A 224 9.73 7.63 1.12
N ALA A 225 10.07 8.67 1.89
CA ALA A 225 9.52 8.89 3.22
C ALA A 225 8.01 9.14 3.19
N THR A 226 7.33 8.66 4.21
CA THR A 226 5.90 8.86 4.47
C THR A 226 5.68 9.45 5.87
N TYR A 227 4.51 10.01 6.14
CA TYR A 227 4.29 10.85 7.31
C TYR A 227 2.97 10.49 8.02
N PRO A 228 3.01 9.78 9.17
CA PRO A 228 1.80 9.49 9.94
C PRO A 228 1.11 10.78 10.41
N LEU A 229 -0.18 10.89 10.15
CA LEU A 229 -1.05 11.96 10.65
C LEU A 229 -1.62 11.50 11.99
N LEU A 230 -1.03 12.00 13.07
CA LEU A 230 -1.39 11.67 14.45
C LEU A 230 -2.10 12.88 15.05
N ALA A 231 -3.38 12.70 15.39
CA ALA A 231 -4.20 13.75 16.00
C ALA A 231 -3.88 13.94 17.49
#